data_de38f3d07149d494d95c2a6541c28a36
#
_entry.id   de38f3d07149d494d95c2a6541c28a36
#
_cell.length_a   1.000
_cell.length_b   1.000
_cell.length_c   1.000
_cell.angle_alpha   90.00
_cell.angle_beta   90.00
_cell.angle_gamma   90.00
#
_symmetry.space_group_name_H-M   'P 1'
#
loop_
_entity.id
_entity.type
_entity.pdbx_description
1 polymer ?
#
loop_
_entity_poly.entity_id
_entity_poly.type
_entity_poly.pdbx_seq_one_letter_code
_entity_poly.pdbx_strand_id
1 'polypeptide(L)'
;MRFGFALVWAVLVFLTASSLGPLTAVLLVLYPVFDVAAAIVDARSSRAGGSAAGLYVNIAISTLAAAGLIFALTSGIPAVLRVWGAWAIVAGAVQLGVAVRRLRLGGQWAMIASGGISVLAGASFVLMAGKPDASLANVAGYALLGGIFFLVSAVRLGSAPRS
;
A
#
# COMPACT_ATOMS: atom_id res chain seq x y z
N MET A 1 -14.36 2.54 -2.70
CA MET A 1 -13.93 1.17 -3.03
C MET A 1 -12.62 0.78 -2.33
N ARG A 2 -11.52 1.56 -2.40
CA ARG A 2 -10.22 1.21 -1.78
C ARG A 2 -10.30 0.96 -0.26
N PHE A 3 -11.03 1.78 0.51
CA PHE A 3 -11.21 1.58 1.95
C PHE A 3 -11.92 0.26 2.28
N GLY A 4 -13.05 -0.03 1.61
CA GLY A 4 -13.79 -1.27 1.86
C GLY A 4 -12.97 -2.52 1.56
N PHE A 5 -12.20 -2.50 0.46
CA PHE A 5 -11.26 -3.56 0.14
C PHE A 5 -10.20 -3.72 1.22
N ALA A 6 -9.53 -2.63 1.62
CA ALA A 6 -8.47 -2.66 2.63
C ALA A 6 -8.97 -3.18 3.98
N LEU A 7 -10.20 -2.81 4.39
CA LEU A 7 -10.81 -3.27 5.63
C LEU A 7 -11.04 -4.78 5.61
N VAL A 8 -11.74 -5.29 4.59
CA VAL A 8 -12.03 -6.73 4.46
C VAL A 8 -10.74 -7.53 4.36
N TRP A 9 -9.80 -7.06 3.53
CA TRP A 9 -8.50 -7.69 3.37
C TRP A 9 -7.71 -7.74 4.68
N ALA A 10 -7.66 -6.63 5.43
CA ALA A 10 -6.94 -6.57 6.71
C ALA A 10 -7.51 -7.55 7.74
N VAL A 11 -8.84 -7.66 7.83
CA VAL A 11 -9.50 -8.63 8.71
C VAL A 11 -9.11 -10.06 8.31
N LEU A 12 -9.21 -10.40 7.03
CA LEU A 12 -8.90 -11.75 6.54
C LEU A 12 -7.42 -12.11 6.76
N VAL A 13 -6.49 -11.19 6.49
CA VAL A 13 -5.07 -11.43 6.76
C VAL A 13 -4.79 -11.55 8.24
N PHE A 14 -5.41 -10.73 9.08
CA PHE A 14 -5.25 -10.82 10.54
C PHE A 14 -5.69 -12.19 11.06
N LEU A 15 -6.83 -12.70 10.60
CA LEU A 15 -7.35 -14.01 10.99
C LEU A 15 -6.47 -15.17 10.51
N THR A 16 -5.66 -14.96 9.48
CA THR A 16 -4.78 -15.99 8.88
C THR A 16 -3.30 -15.71 9.09
N ALA A 17 -2.95 -14.70 9.90
CA ALA A 17 -1.58 -14.16 10.04
C ALA A 17 -0.54 -15.13 10.60
N SER A 18 -0.98 -16.22 11.25
CA SER A 18 -0.11 -17.20 11.91
C SER A 18 0.50 -18.23 10.96
N SER A 19 0.01 -18.33 9.72
CA SER A 19 0.48 -19.34 8.76
C SER A 19 0.37 -18.86 7.31
N LEU A 20 1.28 -19.35 6.45
CA LEU A 20 1.22 -19.13 5.00
C LEU A 20 0.35 -20.21 4.32
N GLY A 21 -0.92 -20.30 4.71
CA GLY A 21 -1.88 -21.15 4.01
C GLY A 21 -2.25 -20.59 2.63
N PRO A 22 -2.96 -21.38 1.79
CA PRO A 22 -3.36 -20.93 0.44
C PRO A 22 -4.16 -19.63 0.43
N LEU A 23 -5.06 -19.45 1.39
CA LEU A 23 -5.85 -18.21 1.51
C LEU A 23 -4.95 -17.01 1.82
N THR A 24 -4.04 -17.14 2.79
CA THR A 24 -3.08 -16.07 3.13
C THR A 24 -2.21 -15.72 1.92
N ALA A 25 -1.73 -16.71 1.19
CA ALA A 25 -0.92 -16.51 -0.01
C ALA A 25 -1.67 -15.71 -1.08
N VAL A 26 -2.92 -16.09 -1.36
CA VAL A 26 -3.78 -15.35 -2.31
C VAL A 26 -4.00 -13.92 -1.85
N LEU A 27 -4.34 -13.72 -0.58
CA LEU A 27 -4.58 -12.39 -0.02
C LEU A 27 -3.35 -11.49 -0.14
N LEU A 28 -2.16 -12.02 0.17
CA LEU A 28 -0.91 -11.25 0.11
C LEU A 28 -0.59 -10.76 -1.30
N VAL A 29 -0.81 -11.57 -2.33
CA VAL A 29 -0.59 -11.18 -3.73
C VAL A 29 -1.72 -10.30 -4.25
N LEU A 30 -2.95 -10.53 -3.79
CA LEU A 30 -4.13 -9.79 -4.24
C LEU A 30 -4.03 -8.28 -3.93
N TYR A 31 -3.40 -7.89 -2.82
CA TYR A 31 -3.34 -6.47 -2.43
C TYR A 31 -2.54 -5.62 -3.44
N PRO A 32 -1.28 -5.93 -3.78
CA PRO A 32 -0.57 -5.17 -4.79
C PRO A 32 -1.20 -5.28 -6.19
N VAL A 33 -1.82 -6.41 -6.53
CA VAL A 33 -2.59 -6.55 -7.79
C VAL A 33 -3.79 -5.60 -7.80
N PHE A 34 -4.53 -5.51 -6.71
CA PHE A 34 -5.62 -4.55 -6.56
C PHE A 34 -5.11 -3.10 -6.66
N ASP A 35 -3.95 -2.80 -6.06
CA ASP A 35 -3.35 -1.46 -6.16
C ASP A 35 -2.97 -1.11 -7.60
N VAL A 36 -2.41 -2.05 -8.36
CA VAL A 36 -2.15 -1.89 -9.80
C VAL A 36 -3.45 -1.59 -10.56
N ALA A 37 -4.50 -2.38 -10.34
CA ALA A 37 -5.79 -2.18 -11.01
C ALA A 37 -6.39 -0.80 -10.69
N ALA A 38 -6.36 -0.41 -9.42
CA ALA A 38 -6.83 0.89 -8.98
C ALA A 38 -6.01 2.05 -9.59
N ALA A 39 -4.68 1.92 -9.66
CA ALA A 39 -3.81 2.91 -10.28
C ALA A 39 -4.04 3.03 -11.79
N ILE A 40 -4.33 1.92 -12.49
CA ILE A 40 -4.70 1.94 -13.91
C ILE A 40 -6.02 2.71 -14.13
N VAL A 41 -7.03 2.47 -13.29
CA VAL A 41 -8.31 3.20 -13.36
C VAL A 41 -8.08 4.69 -13.13
N ASP A 42 -7.31 5.05 -12.11
CA ASP A 42 -6.97 6.43 -11.80
C ASP A 42 -6.18 7.09 -12.94
N ALA A 43 -5.23 6.38 -13.56
CA ALA A 43 -4.45 6.90 -14.69
C ALA A 43 -5.33 7.17 -15.93
N ARG A 44 -6.33 6.32 -16.16
CA ARG A 44 -7.28 6.51 -17.27
C ARG A 44 -8.22 7.71 -17.04
N SER A 45 -8.66 7.92 -15.80
CA SER A 45 -9.53 9.04 -15.44
C SER A 45 -8.78 10.39 -15.34
N SER A 46 -7.48 10.36 -15.01
CA SER A 46 -6.65 11.58 -14.84
C SER A 46 -6.09 12.15 -16.15
N ARG A 47 -6.38 11.57 -17.32
CA ARG A 47 -5.87 12.03 -18.62
C ARG A 47 -6.24 13.47 -18.97
N ALA A 48 -7.14 14.08 -18.23
CA ALA A 48 -7.64 15.45 -18.50
C ALA A 48 -6.88 16.59 -17.81
N GLY A 49 -5.87 16.32 -16.93
CA GLY A 49 -5.32 17.49 -16.19
C GLY A 49 -4.05 17.32 -15.35
N GLY A 50 -3.30 16.22 -15.42
CA GLY A 50 -2.13 16.07 -14.56
C GLY A 50 -1.10 15.05 -15.02
N SER A 51 0.14 15.16 -14.49
CA SER A 51 1.20 14.19 -14.76
C SER A 51 0.82 12.79 -14.22
N ALA A 52 0.57 11.85 -15.10
CA ALA A 52 0.31 10.45 -14.77
C ALA A 52 1.59 9.70 -14.34
N ALA A 53 2.76 10.35 -14.35
CA ALA A 53 4.04 9.72 -14.07
C ALA A 53 4.07 8.99 -12.71
N GLY A 54 3.54 9.61 -11.66
CA GLY A 54 3.46 8.98 -10.32
C GLY A 54 2.59 7.73 -10.32
N LEU A 55 1.52 7.69 -11.10
CA LEU A 55 0.66 6.50 -11.23
C LEU A 55 1.35 5.38 -11.99
N TYR A 56 2.09 5.67 -13.05
CA TYR A 56 2.88 4.66 -13.77
C TYR A 56 4.01 4.09 -12.91
N VAL A 57 4.69 4.94 -12.13
CA VAL A 57 5.67 4.47 -11.14
C VAL A 57 5.02 3.56 -10.13
N ASN A 58 3.85 3.93 -9.58
CA ASN A 58 3.12 3.06 -8.65
C ASN A 58 2.73 1.72 -9.28
N ILE A 59 2.23 1.71 -10.50
CA ILE A 59 1.91 0.49 -11.25
C ILE A 59 3.16 -0.41 -11.35
N ALA A 60 4.32 0.15 -11.71
CA ALA A 60 5.55 -0.61 -11.86
C ALA A 60 6.00 -1.23 -10.53
N ILE A 61 6.07 -0.45 -9.45
CA ILE A 61 6.52 -0.97 -8.15
C ILE A 61 5.53 -1.97 -7.55
N SER A 62 4.22 -1.77 -7.71
CA SER A 62 3.22 -2.72 -7.21
C SER A 62 3.18 -4.02 -8.03
N THR A 63 3.47 -3.96 -9.34
CA THR A 63 3.66 -5.14 -10.18
C THR A 63 4.89 -5.94 -9.74
N LEU A 64 6.02 -5.26 -9.50
CA LEU A 64 7.22 -5.90 -8.98
C LEU A 64 7.01 -6.50 -7.59
N ALA A 65 6.24 -5.83 -6.73
CA ALA A 65 5.88 -6.36 -5.41
C ALA A 65 5.04 -7.63 -5.54
N ALA A 66 4.02 -7.64 -6.41
CA ALA A 66 3.20 -8.83 -6.65
C ALA A 66 4.05 -10.02 -7.13
N ALA A 67 4.93 -9.80 -8.11
CA ALA A 67 5.86 -10.82 -8.59
C ALA A 67 6.82 -11.29 -7.49
N GLY A 68 7.42 -10.36 -6.75
CA GLY A 68 8.31 -10.67 -5.63
C GLY A 68 7.63 -11.48 -4.52
N LEU A 69 6.35 -11.20 -4.23
CA LEU A 69 5.56 -11.95 -3.25
C LEU A 69 5.33 -13.39 -3.69
N ILE A 70 5.04 -13.64 -4.97
CA ILE A 70 4.86 -15.00 -5.50
C ILE A 70 6.12 -15.85 -5.19
N PHE A 71 7.31 -15.30 -5.42
CA PHE A 71 8.56 -15.99 -5.08
C PHE A 71 8.79 -16.07 -3.55
N ALA A 72 8.49 -14.99 -2.81
CA ALA A 72 8.69 -14.94 -1.36
C ALA A 72 7.82 -15.95 -0.60
N LEU A 73 6.63 -16.28 -1.11
CA LEU A 73 5.72 -17.26 -0.51
C LEU A 73 6.37 -18.65 -0.35
N THR A 74 7.28 -19.02 -1.24
CA THR A 74 8.02 -20.30 -1.14
C THR A 74 9.11 -20.29 -0.07
N SER A 75 9.50 -19.10 0.43
CA SER A 75 10.58 -18.89 1.38
C SER A 75 10.10 -18.51 2.79
N GLY A 76 8.79 -18.49 3.01
CA GLY A 76 8.18 -18.28 4.32
C GLY A 76 7.92 -16.82 4.70
N ILE A 77 7.35 -16.62 5.90
CA ILE A 77 6.92 -15.32 6.43
C ILE A 77 8.05 -14.26 6.40
N PRO A 78 9.30 -14.56 6.79
CA PRO A 78 10.37 -13.59 6.73
C PRO A 78 10.63 -13.01 5.33
N ALA A 79 10.56 -13.83 4.29
CA ALA A 79 10.73 -13.36 2.92
C ALA A 79 9.57 -12.48 2.47
N VAL A 80 8.34 -12.87 2.81
CA VAL A 80 7.14 -12.06 2.55
C VAL A 80 7.23 -10.69 3.22
N LEU A 81 7.64 -10.63 4.49
CA LEU A 81 7.81 -9.38 5.22
C LEU A 81 8.88 -8.46 4.60
N ARG A 82 9.97 -9.03 4.08
CA ARG A 82 11.00 -8.24 3.37
C ARG A 82 10.44 -7.62 2.09
N VAL A 83 9.68 -8.38 1.29
CA VAL A 83 9.07 -7.86 0.06
C VAL A 83 8.02 -6.80 0.38
N TRP A 84 7.13 -7.04 1.36
CA TRP A 84 6.17 -6.07 1.83
C TRP A 84 6.84 -4.80 2.37
N GLY A 85 7.90 -4.97 3.15
CA GLY A 85 8.67 -3.86 3.69
C GLY A 85 9.32 -3.02 2.59
N ALA A 86 9.99 -3.66 1.64
CA ALA A 86 10.61 -2.97 0.49
C ALA A 86 9.55 -2.22 -0.33
N TRP A 87 8.41 -2.86 -0.62
CA TRP A 87 7.31 -2.21 -1.34
C TRP A 87 6.77 -0.99 -0.58
N ALA A 88 6.49 -1.11 0.71
CA ALA A 88 5.99 -0.02 1.53
C ALA A 88 6.99 1.16 1.61
N ILE A 89 8.30 0.88 1.74
CA ILE A 89 9.35 1.90 1.75
C ILE A 89 9.39 2.63 0.41
N VAL A 90 9.45 1.91 -0.70
CA VAL A 90 9.59 2.52 -2.04
C VAL A 90 8.33 3.30 -2.40
N ALA A 91 7.14 2.72 -2.20
CA ALA A 91 5.87 3.40 -2.45
C ALA A 91 5.71 4.65 -1.57
N GLY A 92 6.04 4.54 -0.28
CA GLY A 92 6.01 5.66 0.65
C GLY A 92 6.99 6.78 0.28
N ALA A 93 8.21 6.44 -0.13
CA ALA A 93 9.22 7.41 -0.56
C ALA A 93 8.78 8.14 -1.85
N VAL A 94 8.22 7.42 -2.83
CA VAL A 94 7.66 8.04 -4.04
C VAL A 94 6.51 8.98 -3.69
N GLN A 95 5.61 8.56 -2.80
CA GLN A 95 4.50 9.37 -2.33
C GLN A 95 4.97 10.64 -1.62
N LEU A 96 5.96 10.54 -0.73
CA LEU A 96 6.61 11.69 -0.09
C LEU A 96 7.23 12.64 -1.12
N GLY A 97 7.99 12.11 -2.08
CA GLY A 97 8.61 12.91 -3.14
C GLY A 97 7.60 13.68 -3.96
N VAL A 98 6.46 13.05 -4.31
CA VAL A 98 5.36 13.74 -5.02
C VAL A 98 4.73 14.82 -4.15
N ALA A 99 4.44 14.50 -2.87
CA ALA A 99 3.80 15.44 -1.94
C ALA A 99 4.67 16.67 -1.67
N VAL A 100 5.97 16.48 -1.45
CA VAL A 100 6.93 17.58 -1.21
C VAL A 100 7.02 18.50 -2.42
N ARG A 101 7.08 17.96 -3.63
CA ARG A 101 7.09 18.77 -4.87
C ARG A 101 5.80 19.58 -5.05
N ARG A 102 4.69 19.13 -4.46
CA ARG A 102 3.36 19.77 -4.57
C ARG A 102 2.96 20.56 -3.32
N LEU A 103 3.86 20.77 -2.35
CA LEU A 103 3.56 21.51 -1.11
C LEU A 103 2.91 22.86 -1.35
N ARG A 104 3.38 23.60 -2.37
CA ARG A 104 2.86 24.93 -2.72
C ARG A 104 1.40 24.93 -3.19
N LEU A 105 0.85 23.76 -3.60
CA LEU A 105 -0.54 23.63 -4.00
C LEU A 105 -1.49 23.46 -2.80
N GLY A 106 -0.94 23.33 -1.58
CA GLY A 106 -1.71 23.07 -0.37
C GLY A 106 -2.28 21.65 -0.29
N GLY A 107 -2.81 21.29 0.88
CA GLY A 107 -3.54 20.01 1.07
C GLY A 107 -2.69 18.73 1.06
N GLN A 108 -1.35 18.82 0.98
CA GLN A 108 -0.47 17.65 0.82
C GLN A 108 -0.18 16.89 2.11
N TRP A 109 -0.61 17.37 3.28
CA TRP A 109 -0.27 16.79 4.57
C TRP A 109 -0.74 15.34 4.73
N ALA A 110 -1.92 15.00 4.22
CA ALA A 110 -2.40 13.61 4.27
C ALA A 110 -1.50 12.67 3.47
N MET A 111 -1.00 13.12 2.31
CA MET A 111 -0.08 12.36 1.48
C MET A 111 1.30 12.22 2.13
N ILE A 112 1.79 13.28 2.80
CA ILE A 112 3.05 13.24 3.55
C ILE A 112 2.95 12.28 4.73
N ALA A 113 1.88 12.38 5.52
CA ALA A 113 1.65 11.50 6.67
C ALA A 113 1.56 10.03 6.22
N SER A 114 0.77 9.75 5.18
CA SER A 114 0.62 8.40 4.64
C SER A 114 1.96 7.85 4.11
N GLY A 115 2.71 8.63 3.34
CA GLY A 115 4.02 8.23 2.82
C GLY A 115 5.04 8.00 3.94
N GLY A 116 5.07 8.86 4.95
CA GLY A 116 5.95 8.70 6.11
C GLY A 116 5.64 7.44 6.92
N ILE A 117 4.35 7.19 7.20
CA ILE A 117 3.90 5.97 7.88
C ILE A 117 4.27 4.73 7.06
N SER A 118 4.14 4.78 5.73
CA SER A 118 4.51 3.67 4.85
C SER A 118 6.00 3.33 4.92
N VAL A 119 6.87 4.34 4.93
CA VAL A 119 8.32 4.14 5.08
C VAL A 119 8.64 3.51 6.44
N LEU A 120 8.07 4.05 7.53
CA LEU A 120 8.32 3.53 8.89
C LEU A 120 7.77 2.10 9.07
N ALA A 121 6.57 1.84 8.58
CA ALA A 121 5.98 0.50 8.62
C ALA A 121 6.80 -0.49 7.81
N GLY A 122 7.22 -0.10 6.59
CA GLY A 122 8.06 -0.94 5.76
C GLY A 122 9.40 -1.26 6.40
N ALA A 123 10.05 -0.29 7.03
CA ALA A 123 11.28 -0.52 7.80
C ALA A 123 11.03 -1.50 8.95
N SER A 124 9.91 -1.34 9.68
CA SER A 124 9.55 -2.26 10.76
C SER A 124 9.35 -3.70 10.27
N PHE A 125 8.74 -3.91 9.09
CA PHE A 125 8.55 -5.24 8.51
C PHE A 125 9.87 -5.91 8.16
N VAL A 126 10.82 -5.14 7.57
CA VAL A 126 12.18 -5.66 7.29
C VAL A 126 12.89 -6.08 8.57
N LEU A 127 12.80 -5.27 9.62
CA LEU A 127 13.40 -5.59 10.93
C LEU A 127 12.73 -6.80 11.59
N MET A 128 11.40 -6.92 11.50
CA MET A 128 10.66 -8.05 12.04
C MET A 128 10.94 -9.36 11.30
N ALA A 129 11.26 -9.28 10.00
CA ALA A 129 11.62 -10.45 9.21
C ALA A 129 12.85 -11.21 9.74
N GLY A 130 13.67 -10.58 10.57
CA GLY A 130 14.82 -11.21 11.23
C GLY A 130 14.51 -11.82 12.60
N LYS A 131 13.28 -11.69 13.11
CA LYS A 131 12.91 -12.16 14.44
C LYS A 131 12.32 -13.59 14.42
N PRO A 132 12.50 -14.35 15.52
CA PRO A 132 11.93 -15.72 15.60
C PRO A 132 10.42 -15.77 15.54
N ASP A 133 9.74 -14.70 15.98
CA ASP A 133 8.29 -14.54 16.08
C ASP A 133 7.70 -13.69 14.92
N ALA A 134 8.34 -13.72 13.76
CA ALA A 134 7.90 -12.98 12.58
C ALA A 134 6.43 -13.33 12.23
N SER A 135 5.56 -12.31 12.15
CA SER A 135 4.13 -12.45 11.93
C SER A 135 3.60 -11.45 10.91
N LEU A 136 2.57 -11.85 10.17
CA LEU A 136 1.87 -11.00 9.20
C LEU A 136 0.83 -10.06 9.84
N ALA A 137 0.58 -10.14 11.15
CA ALA A 137 -0.43 -9.33 11.82
C ALA A 137 -0.20 -7.82 11.65
N ASN A 138 1.07 -7.37 11.67
CA ASN A 138 1.40 -5.97 11.49
C ASN A 138 1.16 -5.47 10.05
N VAL A 139 1.25 -6.38 9.06
CA VAL A 139 0.89 -6.05 7.67
C VAL A 139 -0.60 -5.76 7.56
N ALA A 140 -1.44 -6.54 8.25
CA ALA A 140 -2.87 -6.30 8.33
C ALA A 140 -3.20 -4.94 8.99
N GLY A 141 -2.55 -4.62 10.10
CA GLY A 141 -2.69 -3.32 10.77
C GLY A 141 -2.28 -2.14 9.88
N TYR A 142 -1.18 -2.27 9.15
CA TYR A 142 -0.74 -1.25 8.20
C TYR A 142 -1.73 -1.05 7.05
N ALA A 143 -2.29 -2.12 6.48
CA ALA A 143 -3.29 -2.01 5.42
C ALA A 143 -4.58 -1.33 5.90
N LEU A 144 -4.98 -1.59 7.15
CA LEU A 144 -6.11 -0.90 7.77
C LEU A 144 -5.86 0.62 7.87
N LEU A 145 -4.67 1.03 8.33
CA LEU A 145 -4.29 2.45 8.38
C LEU A 145 -4.31 3.08 6.98
N GLY A 146 -3.75 2.41 5.97
CA GLY A 146 -3.83 2.86 4.58
C GLY A 146 -5.26 3.04 4.10
N GLY A 147 -6.15 2.10 4.44
CA GLY A 147 -7.58 2.20 4.16
C GLY A 147 -8.22 3.44 4.78
N ILE A 148 -7.90 3.76 6.04
CA ILE A 148 -8.40 4.96 6.72
C ILE A 148 -7.96 6.24 5.98
N PHE A 149 -6.72 6.31 5.51
CA PHE A 149 -6.26 7.45 4.71
C PHE A 149 -7.04 7.59 3.40
N PHE A 150 -7.36 6.50 2.73
CA PHE A 150 -8.23 6.53 1.54
C PHE A 150 -9.63 7.01 1.87
N LEU A 151 -10.20 6.61 3.00
CA LEU A 151 -11.52 7.10 3.44
C LEU A 151 -11.49 8.61 3.70
N VAL A 152 -10.51 9.09 4.46
CA VAL A 152 -10.34 10.53 4.77
C VAL A 152 -10.19 11.34 3.47
N SER A 153 -9.40 10.85 2.53
CA SER A 153 -9.22 11.50 1.22
C SER A 153 -10.51 11.54 0.42
N ALA A 154 -11.29 10.47 0.39
CA ALA A 154 -12.56 10.38 -0.31
C ALA A 154 -13.62 11.34 0.28
N VAL A 155 -13.71 11.41 1.61
CA VAL A 155 -14.62 12.33 2.30
C VAL A 155 -14.26 13.79 2.00
N ARG A 156 -12.96 14.15 2.06
CA ARG A 156 -12.49 15.51 1.74
C ARG A 156 -12.83 15.93 0.31
N LEU A 157 -12.64 15.04 -0.66
CA LEU A 157 -12.96 15.31 -2.06
C LEU A 157 -14.47 15.43 -2.31
N GLY A 158 -15.29 14.64 -1.59
CA GLY A 158 -16.74 14.71 -1.67
C GLY A 158 -17.33 15.96 -1.00
N SER A 159 -16.59 16.59 -0.07
CA SER A 159 -17.01 17.77 0.68
C SER A 159 -16.54 19.09 0.03
N ALA A 160 -15.75 19.05 -1.04
CA ALA A 160 -15.31 20.24 -1.75
C ALA A 160 -16.51 20.85 -2.50
N PRO A 161 -16.77 22.18 -2.38
CA PRO A 161 -17.84 22.83 -3.13
C PRO A 161 -17.62 22.61 -4.63
N ARG A 162 -18.68 22.13 -5.31
CA ARG A 162 -18.70 22.10 -6.77
C ARG A 162 -18.86 23.53 -7.26
N SER A 163 -17.77 24.18 -7.64
CA SER A 163 -17.76 25.45 -8.35
C SER A 163 -18.16 25.28 -9.80
#